data_996d5ba0a0b2d0b7e18ac8312ec3bd2c
#
_entry.id   996d5ba0a0b2d0b7e18ac8312ec3bd2c
#
_cell.length_a   1.000
_cell.length_b   1.000
_cell.length_c   1.000
_cell.angle_alpha   90.00
_cell.angle_beta   90.00
_cell.angle_gamma   90.00
#
_symmetry.space_group_name_H-M   'P 1'
#
loop_
_entity.id
_entity.type
_entity.pdbx_description
1 polymer ?
#
loop_
_entity_poly.entity_id
_entity_poly.type
_entity_poly.pdbx_seq_one_letter_code
_entity_poly.pdbx_strand_id
1 'polypeptide(L)'
;EALELTEVLRVRREKLAGLIEKGENPYELTVFDQQAHSEEIKSDFEKYDGKEISIAGRMMSKRVMGKASFAHIRDGQGLIQIYARRDVLGEEEYAAFKQMDIGDILGVSGTVFKTNAGEVSVKAEKITLLSKSLQVLPEKFHGLKDMDMRYRQRYVDLIVNPEVKDTFIKRSAILKEIRDYLDSRGFLEVDTPVLHTLEIGAAARPFVTHHNTLDIDMYLRIETELYLKRLIVGGFEKVYEVGRIFRNEGMDIKHNPEFTSVELYQAYTDYFGMMDLIEDMYITITRKVCGGDIINYQGTEINMGSPWKRMTMAEAVKEYSGADYYSWADAQEARECAARLGVEVNSDMQKGDVLSALFDEFVEDKLIQPTIIYDYPVEISPLAKRKKDAPDFTERFEYFIYAREMGNAFSELNDPIDQRGRFEKQVAAKRALGENAEVDEDFITALEYGMPPTGGLGFGVDRLVMLLTDNYSIRDVLLFPTMKPLDK
;
A
#
# COMPACT_ATOMS: atom_id res chain seq x y z
N GLU A 1 -0.99 35.18 -11.58
CA GLU A 1 -2.01 35.89 -10.78
C GLU A 1 -1.64 35.77 -9.31
N ALA A 2 -1.41 36.95 -8.62
CA ALA A 2 -1.18 36.94 -7.20
C ALA A 2 -2.45 36.48 -6.52
N LEU A 3 -2.38 35.31 -5.83
CA LEU A 3 -3.47 34.83 -4.95
C LEU A 3 -3.79 35.96 -3.97
N GLU A 4 -5.02 36.48 -4.04
CA GLU A 4 -5.51 37.45 -3.08
C GLU A 4 -5.54 36.77 -1.72
N LEU A 5 -4.56 37.13 -0.85
CA LEU A 5 -4.41 36.53 0.47
C LEU A 5 -5.58 36.96 1.34
N THR A 6 -6.25 35.99 1.94
CA THR A 6 -7.27 36.30 2.97
C THR A 6 -6.62 37.13 4.11
N GLU A 7 -7.41 37.95 4.79
CA GLU A 7 -6.91 38.80 5.88
C GLU A 7 -6.12 38.01 6.92
N VAL A 8 -6.59 36.82 7.27
CA VAL A 8 -5.90 35.95 8.25
C VAL A 8 -4.50 35.53 7.78
N LEU A 9 -4.35 35.16 6.50
CA LEU A 9 -3.06 34.77 5.93
C LEU A 9 -2.11 35.97 5.83
N ARG A 10 -2.64 37.17 5.57
CA ARG A 10 -1.86 38.42 5.59
C ARG A 10 -1.34 38.73 6.98
N VAL A 11 -2.21 38.70 8.00
CA VAL A 11 -1.81 38.94 9.40
C VAL A 11 -0.73 37.98 9.87
N ARG A 12 -0.77 36.70 9.51
CA ARG A 12 0.27 35.72 9.87
C ARG A 12 1.62 36.06 9.24
N ARG A 13 1.64 36.58 7.99
CA ARG A 13 2.86 37.02 7.31
C ARG A 13 3.40 38.31 7.91
N GLU A 14 2.55 39.23 8.30
CA GLU A 14 2.93 40.47 9.02
C GLU A 14 3.56 40.15 10.36
N LYS A 15 3.02 39.21 11.13
CA LYS A 15 3.62 38.71 12.37
C LYS A 15 5.02 38.15 12.15
N LEU A 16 5.21 37.33 11.11
CA LEU A 16 6.52 36.77 10.74
C LEU A 16 7.49 37.90 10.37
N ALA A 17 7.09 38.84 9.54
CA ALA A 17 7.92 39.98 9.16
C ALA A 17 8.39 40.79 10.39
N GLY A 18 7.46 41.06 11.34
CA GLY A 18 7.81 41.72 12.61
C GLY A 18 8.77 40.95 13.51
N LEU A 19 8.74 39.60 13.46
CA LEU A 19 9.76 38.77 14.16
C LEU A 19 11.12 38.87 13.45
N ILE A 20 11.16 38.84 12.14
CA ILE A 20 12.41 38.95 11.36
C ILE A 20 13.05 40.33 11.59
N GLU A 21 12.26 41.41 11.58
CA GLU A 21 12.74 42.78 11.86
C GLU A 21 13.37 42.92 13.25
N LYS A 22 12.89 42.13 14.22
CA LYS A 22 13.45 42.07 15.58
C LYS A 22 14.68 41.16 15.71
N GLY A 23 15.09 40.46 14.66
CA GLY A 23 16.15 39.45 14.72
C GLY A 23 15.74 38.14 15.39
N GLU A 24 14.43 37.87 15.45
CA GLU A 24 13.81 36.68 16.05
C GLU A 24 13.24 35.73 14.96
N ASN A 25 13.95 35.61 13.83
CA ASN A 25 13.52 34.78 12.71
C ASN A 25 13.48 33.28 13.12
N PRO A 26 12.31 32.64 13.23
CA PRO A 26 12.23 31.24 13.68
C PRO A 26 12.89 30.25 12.71
N TYR A 27 13.03 30.61 11.44
CA TYR A 27 13.63 29.74 10.41
C TYR A 27 15.18 29.71 10.45
N GLU A 28 15.81 30.50 11.28
CA GLU A 28 17.27 30.47 11.52
C GLU A 28 17.64 29.37 12.53
N LEU A 29 16.67 28.88 13.31
CA LEU A 29 16.90 27.80 14.27
C LEU A 29 17.05 26.47 13.52
N THR A 30 18.20 25.85 13.69
CA THR A 30 18.55 24.58 13.02
C THR A 30 18.39 23.34 13.90
N VAL A 31 18.43 23.54 15.23
CA VAL A 31 18.36 22.45 16.22
C VAL A 31 17.50 22.89 17.40
N PHE A 32 16.72 21.96 17.93
CA PHE A 32 16.08 22.08 19.24
C PHE A 32 16.27 20.74 19.99
N ASP A 33 16.73 20.81 21.24
CA ASP A 33 16.97 19.64 22.09
C ASP A 33 15.64 19.12 22.67
N GLN A 34 14.96 18.24 21.94
CA GLN A 34 13.76 17.56 22.42
C GLN A 34 14.16 16.35 23.26
N GLN A 35 13.89 16.37 24.56
CA GLN A 35 14.34 15.36 25.52
C GLN A 35 13.28 14.27 25.80
N ALA A 36 12.01 14.57 25.56
CA ALA A 36 10.91 13.64 25.80
C ALA A 36 9.75 13.88 24.83
N HIS A 37 8.89 12.87 24.70
CA HIS A 37 7.68 12.90 23.90
C HIS A 37 6.41 12.81 24.77
N SER A 38 5.30 13.27 24.21
CA SER A 38 4.02 13.37 24.92
C SER A 38 3.55 12.06 25.56
N GLU A 39 3.62 10.93 24.82
CA GLU A 39 3.15 9.64 25.34
C GLU A 39 4.13 9.02 26.34
N GLU A 40 5.43 9.24 26.19
CA GLU A 40 6.44 8.83 27.17
C GLU A 40 6.17 9.49 28.54
N ILE A 41 5.88 10.80 28.52
CA ILE A 41 5.59 11.58 29.73
C ILE A 41 4.29 11.11 30.39
N LYS A 42 3.26 10.82 29.60
CA LYS A 42 1.95 10.39 30.12
C LYS A 42 1.96 8.98 30.63
N SER A 43 2.60 8.06 29.90
CA SER A 43 2.65 6.63 30.25
C SER A 43 3.50 6.34 31.49
N ASP A 44 4.53 7.13 31.71
CA ASP A 44 5.48 6.99 32.84
C ASP A 44 5.56 8.30 33.66
N PHE A 45 4.38 8.86 34.00
CA PHE A 45 4.28 10.15 34.68
C PHE A 45 5.14 10.23 35.94
N GLU A 46 5.18 9.16 36.74
CA GLU A 46 5.96 9.14 38.00
C GLU A 46 7.45 9.37 37.77
N LYS A 47 7.98 8.93 36.64
CA LYS A 47 9.35 9.17 36.23
C LYS A 47 9.62 10.65 35.90
N TYR A 48 8.61 11.35 35.37
CA TYR A 48 8.73 12.71 34.85
C TYR A 48 8.21 13.77 35.84
N ASP A 49 7.41 13.43 36.83
CA ASP A 49 6.79 14.37 37.75
C ASP A 49 7.85 15.25 38.46
N GLY A 50 7.67 16.56 38.41
CA GLY A 50 8.59 17.55 38.96
C GLY A 50 9.91 17.69 38.19
N LYS A 51 10.15 16.97 37.09
CA LYS A 51 11.37 17.13 36.30
C LYS A 51 11.23 18.24 35.28
N GLU A 52 12.32 18.94 35.08
CA GLU A 52 12.49 19.87 33.98
C GLU A 52 12.85 19.11 32.70
N ILE A 53 12.12 19.36 31.62
CA ILE A 53 12.29 18.71 30.32
C ILE A 53 12.05 19.70 29.18
N SER A 54 12.49 19.31 27.99
CA SER A 54 12.16 20.00 26.73
C SER A 54 11.36 19.11 25.82
N ILE A 55 10.25 19.66 25.33
CA ILE A 55 9.35 19.01 24.34
C ILE A 55 9.15 19.93 23.13
N ALA A 56 8.84 19.35 21.98
CA ALA A 56 8.53 20.12 20.77
C ALA A 56 7.30 19.55 20.05
N GLY A 57 6.52 20.42 19.42
CA GLY A 57 5.36 19.96 18.66
C GLY A 57 4.54 21.12 18.08
N ARG A 58 3.53 20.75 17.31
CA ARG A 58 2.59 21.69 16.68
C ARG A 58 1.51 22.11 17.66
N MET A 59 1.29 23.41 17.82
CA MET A 59 0.21 23.96 18.64
C MET A 59 -1.15 23.69 17.97
N MET A 60 -1.96 22.84 18.61
CA MET A 60 -3.26 22.42 18.11
C MET A 60 -4.43 23.17 18.72
N SER A 61 -4.23 23.74 19.89
CA SER A 61 -5.23 24.58 20.55
C SER A 61 -4.54 25.56 21.49
N LYS A 62 -5.19 26.70 21.74
CA LYS A 62 -4.75 27.72 22.70
C LYS A 62 -5.94 28.37 23.37
N ARG A 63 -5.89 28.48 24.69
CA ARG A 63 -6.89 29.17 25.50
C ARG A 63 -6.19 30.16 26.43
N VAL A 64 -6.40 31.45 26.16
CA VAL A 64 -5.84 32.56 26.96
C VAL A 64 -6.82 32.93 28.07
N MET A 65 -6.36 32.95 29.33
CA MET A 65 -7.15 33.28 30.52
C MET A 65 -6.40 34.30 31.38
N GLY A 66 -6.35 35.55 30.94
CA GLY A 66 -5.73 36.64 31.70
C GLY A 66 -4.22 36.45 31.89
N LYS A 67 -3.80 36.07 33.12
CA LYS A 67 -2.39 35.87 33.51
C LYS A 67 -1.86 34.47 33.29
N ALA A 68 -2.72 33.55 32.84
CA ALA A 68 -2.36 32.17 32.53
C ALA A 68 -2.99 31.76 31.19
N SER A 69 -2.41 30.79 30.52
CA SER A 69 -2.90 30.24 29.27
C SER A 69 -2.63 28.72 29.24
N PHE A 70 -3.50 28.02 28.57
CA PHE A 70 -3.31 26.62 28.23
C PHE A 70 -3.20 26.46 26.73
N ALA A 71 -2.30 25.60 26.29
CA ALA A 71 -2.22 25.18 24.90
C ALA A 71 -2.01 23.67 24.86
N HIS A 72 -2.38 23.04 23.74
CA HIS A 72 -1.99 21.67 23.47
C HIS A 72 -1.04 21.65 22.29
N ILE A 73 0.09 20.98 22.46
CA ILE A 73 1.01 20.69 21.36
C ILE A 73 0.93 19.22 21.02
N ARG A 74 1.02 18.92 19.72
CA ARG A 74 1.11 17.57 19.17
C ARG A 74 2.49 17.32 18.65
N ASP A 75 3.11 16.26 19.15
CA ASP A 75 4.40 15.75 18.69
C ASP A 75 4.24 14.48 17.82
N GLY A 76 5.31 13.74 17.65
CA GLY A 76 5.32 12.48 16.90
C GLY A 76 4.48 11.37 17.51
N GLN A 77 4.26 11.38 18.83
CA GLN A 77 3.60 10.31 19.58
C GLN A 77 2.18 10.67 20.02
N GLY A 78 1.90 11.95 20.32
CA GLY A 78 0.58 12.31 20.83
C GLY A 78 0.39 13.79 21.09
N LEU A 79 -0.46 14.10 22.06
CA LEU A 79 -0.86 15.45 22.44
C LEU A 79 -0.55 15.67 23.92
N ILE A 80 0.09 16.79 24.26
CA ILE A 80 0.34 17.17 25.66
C ILE A 80 -0.07 18.62 25.92
N GLN A 81 -0.58 18.87 27.13
CA GLN A 81 -0.96 20.21 27.56
C GLN A 81 0.27 21.02 27.99
N ILE A 82 0.30 22.30 27.62
CA ILE A 82 1.24 23.31 28.10
C ILE A 82 0.49 24.28 29.01
N TYR A 83 1.04 24.57 30.16
CA TYR A 83 0.57 25.61 31.07
C TYR A 83 1.55 26.77 31.07
N ALA A 84 1.16 27.87 30.43
CA ALA A 84 1.96 29.10 30.32
C ALA A 84 1.45 30.16 31.29
N ARG A 85 2.32 30.61 32.21
CA ARG A 85 1.99 31.65 33.21
C ARG A 85 2.88 32.86 33.02
N ARG A 86 2.28 34.07 33.14
CA ARG A 86 3.00 35.34 33.00
C ARG A 86 4.06 35.55 34.07
N ASP A 87 3.80 35.12 35.31
CA ASP A 87 4.75 35.25 36.44
C ASP A 87 5.94 34.27 36.36
N VAL A 88 5.86 33.24 35.51
CA VAL A 88 6.93 32.27 35.26
C VAL A 88 7.72 32.64 33.99
N LEU A 89 7.03 32.91 32.90
CA LEU A 89 7.63 33.25 31.60
C LEU A 89 8.18 34.70 31.56
N GLY A 90 7.63 35.58 32.39
CA GLY A 90 7.85 37.02 32.25
C GLY A 90 6.83 37.69 31.33
N GLU A 91 6.77 39.01 31.34
CA GLU A 91 5.74 39.75 30.58
C GLU A 91 5.98 39.68 29.09
N GLU A 92 7.22 39.79 28.64
CA GLU A 92 7.58 39.80 27.21
C GLU A 92 7.36 38.44 26.55
N GLU A 93 7.87 37.32 27.09
CA GLU A 93 7.67 35.98 26.55
C GLU A 93 6.22 35.56 26.62
N TYR A 94 5.48 35.91 27.68
CA TYR A 94 4.05 35.62 27.76
C TYR A 94 3.25 36.41 26.71
N ALA A 95 3.64 37.66 26.44
CA ALA A 95 3.04 38.47 25.38
C ALA A 95 3.33 37.88 23.97
N ALA A 96 4.57 37.46 23.74
CA ALA A 96 4.97 36.77 22.52
C ALA A 96 4.18 35.46 22.31
N PHE A 97 4.03 34.62 23.35
CA PHE A 97 3.22 33.41 23.30
C PHE A 97 1.75 33.70 22.93
N LYS A 98 1.16 34.78 23.44
CA LYS A 98 -0.20 35.16 23.07
C LYS A 98 -0.35 35.50 21.59
N GLN A 99 0.69 35.99 20.93
CA GLN A 99 0.69 36.31 19.48
C GLN A 99 0.92 35.10 18.59
N MET A 100 1.44 33.99 19.12
CA MET A 100 1.60 32.75 18.35
C MET A 100 0.24 32.23 17.89
N ASP A 101 0.22 31.55 16.74
CA ASP A 101 -1.04 31.08 16.12
C ASP A 101 -1.16 29.56 16.20
N ILE A 102 -2.39 29.05 16.21
CA ILE A 102 -2.66 27.62 16.05
C ILE A 102 -2.04 27.17 14.73
N GLY A 103 -1.29 26.04 14.78
CA GLY A 103 -0.48 25.54 13.69
C GLY A 103 1.01 25.83 13.82
N ASP A 104 1.44 26.82 14.62
CA ASP A 104 2.85 27.07 14.88
C ASP A 104 3.52 25.86 15.52
N ILE A 105 4.80 25.63 15.22
CA ILE A 105 5.63 24.61 15.87
C ILE A 105 6.42 25.27 16.97
N LEU A 106 6.28 24.73 18.16
CA LEU A 106 6.86 25.28 19.39
C LEU A 106 7.84 24.28 20.03
N GLY A 107 8.92 24.80 20.57
CA GLY A 107 9.73 24.15 21.58
C GLY A 107 9.37 24.71 22.95
N VAL A 108 9.19 23.84 23.93
CA VAL A 108 8.80 24.23 25.30
C VAL A 108 9.71 23.53 26.27
N SER A 109 10.41 24.34 27.09
CA SER A 109 11.15 23.82 28.25
C SER A 109 10.39 24.18 29.52
N GLY A 110 10.33 23.27 30.46
CA GLY A 110 9.62 23.46 31.72
C GLY A 110 9.40 22.20 32.52
N THR A 111 8.71 22.36 33.64
CA THR A 111 8.50 21.28 34.62
C THR A 111 7.25 20.50 34.36
N VAL A 112 7.34 19.16 34.35
CA VAL A 112 6.18 18.25 34.24
C VAL A 112 5.40 18.26 35.55
N PHE A 113 4.08 18.30 35.45
CA PHE A 113 3.19 18.27 36.62
C PHE A 113 1.81 17.75 36.21
N LYS A 114 0.98 17.42 37.19
CA LYS A 114 -0.42 17.07 37.00
C LYS A 114 -1.32 18.21 37.50
N THR A 115 -2.25 18.63 36.65
CA THR A 115 -3.21 19.68 37.05
C THR A 115 -4.21 19.15 38.10
N ASN A 116 -4.92 20.04 38.79
CA ASN A 116 -5.97 19.65 39.73
C ASN A 116 -7.11 18.82 39.06
N ALA A 117 -7.28 18.96 37.75
CA ALA A 117 -8.22 18.16 36.96
C ALA A 117 -7.65 16.79 36.53
N GLY A 118 -6.40 16.47 36.91
CA GLY A 118 -5.76 15.21 36.60
C GLY A 118 -5.02 15.15 35.26
N GLU A 119 -4.95 16.26 34.50
CA GLU A 119 -4.27 16.30 33.20
C GLU A 119 -2.76 16.49 33.36
N VAL A 120 -1.98 15.58 32.70
CA VAL A 120 -0.51 15.68 32.67
C VAL A 120 -0.11 16.82 31.75
N SER A 121 0.71 17.73 32.27
CA SER A 121 1.02 19.00 31.61
C SER A 121 2.49 19.38 31.83
N VAL A 122 2.98 20.26 30.97
CA VAL A 122 4.28 20.92 31.15
C VAL A 122 4.04 22.39 31.53
N LYS A 123 4.51 22.81 32.73
CA LYS A 123 4.54 24.21 33.16
C LYS A 123 5.70 24.88 32.44
N ALA A 124 5.39 25.67 31.43
CA ALA A 124 6.37 26.29 30.57
C ALA A 124 7.19 27.37 31.33
N GLU A 125 8.50 27.24 31.26
CA GLU A 125 9.47 28.19 31.74
C GLU A 125 10.14 28.95 30.59
N LYS A 126 10.15 28.32 29.39
CA LYS A 126 10.57 28.94 28.14
C LYS A 126 9.74 28.38 26.97
N ILE A 127 9.32 29.25 26.06
CA ILE A 127 8.63 28.89 24.85
C ILE A 127 9.34 29.50 23.65
N THR A 128 9.83 28.65 22.74
CA THR A 128 10.54 29.05 21.54
C THR A 128 9.68 28.74 20.31
N LEU A 129 9.50 29.74 19.44
CA LEU A 129 8.85 29.51 18.14
C LEU A 129 9.88 28.84 17.20
N LEU A 130 9.65 27.58 16.84
CA LEU A 130 10.54 26.81 15.96
C LEU A 130 10.17 26.97 14.48
N SER A 131 8.87 27.16 14.20
CA SER A 131 8.39 27.39 12.84
C SER A 131 7.03 28.08 12.86
N LYS A 132 6.88 29.12 12.05
CA LYS A 132 5.62 29.87 11.90
C LYS A 132 4.72 29.21 10.87
N SER A 133 3.49 28.89 11.29
CA SER A 133 2.46 28.42 10.37
C SER A 133 1.84 29.60 9.64
N LEU A 134 2.04 29.69 8.33
CA LEU A 134 1.47 30.74 7.48
C LEU A 134 0.10 30.37 6.91
N GLN A 135 -0.32 29.09 7.02
CA GLN A 135 -1.64 28.60 6.63
C GLN A 135 -2.48 28.36 7.88
N VAL A 136 -3.81 28.40 7.69
CA VAL A 136 -4.78 28.07 8.73
C VAL A 136 -5.10 26.59 8.66
N LEU A 137 -5.03 25.89 9.78
CA LEU A 137 -5.50 24.51 9.85
C LEU A 137 -7.04 24.49 9.71
N PRO A 138 -7.61 23.49 9.01
CA PRO A 138 -9.06 23.27 8.98
C PRO A 138 -9.64 23.19 10.39
N GLU A 139 -10.87 23.70 10.57
CA GLU A 139 -11.51 23.73 11.88
C GLU A 139 -11.69 22.32 12.47
N LYS A 140 -11.36 22.19 13.76
CA LYS A 140 -11.32 20.94 14.53
C LYS A 140 -12.64 20.14 14.52
N PHE A 141 -13.78 20.81 14.32
CA PHE A 141 -15.11 20.19 14.34
C PHE A 141 -15.59 19.67 12.98
N HIS A 142 -14.97 20.10 11.91
CA HIS A 142 -15.35 19.67 10.57
C HIS A 142 -14.26 18.86 9.87
N GLY A 143 -13.00 18.88 10.38
CA GLY A 143 -11.87 18.20 9.81
C GLY A 143 -11.68 18.49 8.31
N LEU A 144 -10.74 17.88 7.68
CA LEU A 144 -10.67 17.81 6.23
C LEU A 144 -11.59 16.65 5.79
N LYS A 145 -12.90 16.92 5.60
CA LYS A 145 -13.88 15.88 5.23
C LYS A 145 -13.89 15.57 3.74
N ASP A 146 -13.50 16.54 2.94
CA ASP A 146 -13.38 16.36 1.50
C ASP A 146 -12.25 15.35 1.20
N MET A 147 -12.62 14.17 0.71
CA MET A 147 -11.70 13.09 0.42
C MET A 147 -10.67 13.46 -0.65
N ASP A 148 -11.07 14.24 -1.67
CA ASP A 148 -10.15 14.69 -2.71
C ASP A 148 -9.04 15.59 -2.13
N MET A 149 -9.43 16.54 -1.28
CA MET A 149 -8.48 17.40 -0.57
C MET A 149 -7.59 16.63 0.40
N ARG A 150 -8.09 15.61 1.09
CA ARG A 150 -7.30 14.73 1.97
C ARG A 150 -6.18 14.02 1.21
N TYR A 151 -6.45 13.53 0.02
CA TYR A 151 -5.45 12.88 -0.80
C TYR A 151 -4.44 13.88 -1.39
N ARG A 152 -4.89 15.07 -1.82
CA ARG A 152 -4.02 16.09 -2.41
C ARG A 152 -3.14 16.80 -1.38
N GLN A 153 -3.68 17.02 -0.19
CA GLN A 153 -2.99 17.67 0.92
C GLN A 153 -2.79 16.69 2.09
N ARG A 154 -2.20 15.54 1.81
CA ARG A 154 -1.98 14.49 2.81
C ARG A 154 -1.27 14.99 4.07
N TYR A 155 -0.37 15.96 3.92
CA TYR A 155 0.31 16.60 5.06
C TYR A 155 -0.67 17.35 5.98
N VAL A 156 -1.73 17.94 5.46
CA VAL A 156 -2.81 18.55 6.27
C VAL A 156 -3.66 17.46 6.91
N ASP A 157 -4.05 16.44 6.13
CA ASP A 157 -4.81 15.29 6.61
C ASP A 157 -4.11 14.62 7.81
N LEU A 158 -2.80 14.38 7.72
CA LEU A 158 -1.98 13.84 8.82
C LEU A 158 -1.92 14.76 10.06
N ILE A 159 -2.06 16.08 9.88
CA ILE A 159 -2.10 17.05 10.99
C ILE A 159 -3.45 17.00 11.69
N VAL A 160 -4.56 16.95 10.95
CA VAL A 160 -5.90 17.13 11.52
C VAL A 160 -6.60 15.82 11.86
N ASN A 161 -6.28 14.73 11.17
CA ASN A 161 -6.84 13.38 11.33
C ASN A 161 -5.73 12.41 11.81
N PRO A 162 -5.44 12.33 13.10
CA PRO A 162 -4.32 11.52 13.61
C PRO A 162 -4.45 10.03 13.31
N GLU A 163 -5.66 9.51 13.19
CA GLU A 163 -5.96 8.12 12.85
C GLU A 163 -5.41 7.70 11.47
N VAL A 164 -5.29 8.65 10.54
CA VAL A 164 -4.69 8.41 9.22
C VAL A 164 -3.22 7.99 9.34
N LYS A 165 -2.51 8.52 10.32
CA LYS A 165 -1.12 8.18 10.60
C LYS A 165 -0.96 6.70 10.97
N ASP A 166 -1.92 6.14 11.71
CA ASP A 166 -1.89 4.75 12.16
C ASP A 166 -1.93 3.77 10.97
N THR A 167 -2.66 4.10 9.91
CA THR A 167 -2.66 3.31 8.66
C THR A 167 -1.25 3.19 8.08
N PHE A 168 -0.48 4.27 8.05
CA PHE A 168 0.87 4.26 7.47
C PHE A 168 1.91 3.63 8.39
N ILE A 169 1.74 3.73 9.71
CA ILE A 169 2.53 2.99 10.69
C ILE A 169 2.31 1.48 10.52
N LYS A 170 1.04 1.04 10.43
CA LYS A 170 0.68 -0.35 10.17
C LYS A 170 1.20 -0.82 8.82
N ARG A 171 1.11 0.00 7.75
CA ARG A 171 1.69 -0.31 6.45
C ARG A 171 3.20 -0.62 6.55
N SER A 172 3.94 0.20 7.27
CA SER A 172 5.37 -0.02 7.50
C SER A 172 5.64 -1.29 8.29
N ALA A 173 4.81 -1.58 9.29
CA ALA A 173 4.88 -2.82 10.07
C ALA A 173 4.59 -4.05 9.19
N ILE A 174 3.56 -4.01 8.35
CA ILE A 174 3.21 -5.10 7.40
C ILE A 174 4.39 -5.39 6.47
N LEU A 175 4.98 -4.35 5.85
CA LEU A 175 6.16 -4.51 4.98
C LEU A 175 7.34 -5.12 5.71
N LYS A 176 7.58 -4.72 6.96
CA LYS A 176 8.62 -5.31 7.79
C LYS A 176 8.35 -6.79 8.07
N GLU A 177 7.11 -7.14 8.43
CA GLU A 177 6.74 -8.51 8.74
C GLU A 177 6.80 -9.43 7.50
N ILE A 178 6.50 -8.93 6.31
CA ILE A 178 6.70 -9.66 5.05
C ILE A 178 8.19 -10.03 4.90
N ARG A 179 9.10 -9.06 5.08
CA ARG A 179 10.54 -9.29 4.99
C ARG A 179 11.02 -10.25 6.06
N ASP A 180 10.69 -10.00 7.32
CA ASP A 180 11.08 -10.86 8.45
C ASP A 180 10.61 -12.31 8.25
N TYR A 181 9.40 -12.50 7.69
CA TYR A 181 8.86 -13.82 7.40
C TYR A 181 9.66 -14.53 6.29
N LEU A 182 9.91 -13.87 5.17
CA LEU A 182 10.62 -14.45 4.02
C LEU A 182 12.10 -14.71 4.35
N ASP A 183 12.77 -13.75 4.99
CA ASP A 183 14.17 -13.88 5.42
C ASP A 183 14.35 -15.06 6.38
N SER A 184 13.41 -15.23 7.32
CA SER A 184 13.43 -16.36 8.28
C SER A 184 13.31 -17.73 7.60
N ARG A 185 12.79 -17.79 6.36
CA ARG A 185 12.68 -19.00 5.55
C ARG A 185 13.79 -19.14 4.51
N GLY A 186 14.79 -18.28 4.57
CA GLY A 186 15.97 -18.32 3.72
C GLY A 186 15.77 -17.76 2.31
N PHE A 187 14.75 -16.92 2.11
CA PHE A 187 14.63 -16.14 0.88
C PHE A 187 15.61 -14.97 0.92
N LEU A 188 16.17 -14.64 -0.23
CA LEU A 188 17.03 -13.48 -0.45
C LEU A 188 16.23 -12.35 -1.08
N GLU A 189 16.18 -11.18 -0.43
CA GLU A 189 15.63 -9.97 -1.08
C GLU A 189 16.61 -9.50 -2.16
N VAL A 190 16.10 -9.27 -3.34
CA VAL A 190 16.85 -8.78 -4.50
C VAL A 190 16.13 -7.57 -5.11
N ASP A 191 16.84 -6.82 -5.93
CA ASP A 191 16.28 -5.74 -6.74
C ASP A 191 16.62 -5.97 -8.22
N THR A 192 15.64 -5.76 -9.07
CA THR A 192 15.75 -5.93 -10.52
C THR A 192 15.46 -4.60 -11.24
N PRO A 193 15.81 -4.46 -12.53
CA PRO A 193 15.64 -3.19 -13.23
C PRO A 193 14.20 -2.69 -13.23
N VAL A 194 14.00 -1.41 -12.94
CA VAL A 194 12.73 -0.69 -13.12
C VAL A 194 12.51 -0.31 -14.58
N LEU A 195 13.59 -0.01 -15.31
CA LEU A 195 13.58 0.34 -16.72
C LEU A 195 13.91 -0.88 -17.58
N HIS A 196 13.01 -1.25 -18.47
CA HIS A 196 13.16 -2.34 -19.43
C HIS A 196 13.34 -1.82 -20.84
N THR A 197 14.06 -2.55 -21.66
CA THR A 197 14.26 -2.22 -23.09
C THR A 197 13.20 -2.86 -24.00
N LEU A 198 12.43 -3.80 -23.46
CA LEU A 198 11.34 -4.47 -24.18
C LEU A 198 10.02 -4.30 -23.42
N GLU A 199 8.93 -4.23 -24.14
CA GLU A 199 7.58 -4.33 -23.59
C GLU A 199 7.27 -5.81 -23.36
N ILE A 200 7.57 -6.31 -22.16
CA ILE A 200 7.48 -7.73 -21.79
C ILE A 200 6.61 -7.90 -20.55
N GLY A 201 6.03 -9.10 -20.44
CA GLY A 201 5.35 -9.56 -19.24
C GLY A 201 3.84 -9.61 -19.35
N ALA A 202 3.14 -9.29 -18.26
CA ALA A 202 1.69 -9.36 -18.14
C ALA A 202 0.93 -8.56 -19.22
N ALA A 203 -0.36 -8.81 -19.34
CA ALA A 203 -1.23 -8.10 -20.27
C ALA A 203 -1.59 -6.68 -19.80
N ALA A 204 -0.59 -5.93 -19.28
CA ALA A 204 -0.76 -4.55 -18.82
C ALA A 204 -0.04 -3.56 -19.75
N ARG A 205 -0.53 -2.33 -19.81
CA ARG A 205 0.09 -1.28 -20.64
C ARG A 205 1.21 -0.59 -19.85
N PRO A 206 2.46 -0.51 -20.37
CA PRO A 206 3.56 0.15 -19.69
C PRO A 206 3.52 1.68 -19.84
N PHE A 207 4.21 2.39 -18.93
CA PHE A 207 4.65 3.76 -19.18
C PHE A 207 5.92 3.74 -20.02
N VAL A 208 6.01 4.61 -21.00
CA VAL A 208 7.15 4.75 -21.90
C VAL A 208 7.97 5.98 -21.51
N THR A 209 9.29 5.86 -21.53
CA THR A 209 10.24 6.95 -21.36
C THR A 209 11.35 6.83 -22.39
N HIS A 210 12.17 7.89 -22.55
CA HIS A 210 13.25 7.91 -23.52
C HIS A 210 14.61 8.06 -22.86
N HIS A 211 15.58 7.19 -23.21
CA HIS A 211 16.96 7.28 -22.75
C HIS A 211 17.80 8.14 -23.69
N ASN A 212 18.01 9.40 -23.35
CA ASN A 212 18.63 10.39 -24.22
C ASN A 212 20.01 10.00 -24.80
N THR A 213 20.86 9.36 -23.99
CA THR A 213 22.23 9.02 -24.44
C THR A 213 22.25 7.83 -25.40
N LEU A 214 21.38 6.86 -25.18
CA LEU A 214 21.27 5.67 -26.05
C LEU A 214 20.33 5.89 -27.22
N ASP A 215 19.53 6.95 -27.20
CA ASP A 215 18.51 7.26 -28.20
C ASP A 215 17.52 6.11 -28.41
N ILE A 216 17.04 5.53 -27.29
CA ILE A 216 16.09 4.42 -27.29
C ILE A 216 14.93 4.69 -26.35
N ASP A 217 13.75 4.17 -26.69
CA ASP A 217 12.63 4.11 -25.76
C ASP A 217 12.84 3.00 -24.75
N MET A 218 12.40 3.26 -23.52
CA MET A 218 12.42 2.31 -22.42
C MET A 218 11.05 2.28 -21.74
N TYR A 219 10.76 1.19 -21.07
CA TYR A 219 9.48 0.92 -20.45
C TYR A 219 9.64 0.79 -18.94
N LEU A 220 8.77 1.44 -18.17
CA LEU A 220 8.66 1.16 -16.74
C LEU A 220 8.07 -0.23 -16.55
N ARG A 221 8.66 -1.03 -15.68
CA ARG A 221 8.26 -2.42 -15.44
C ARG A 221 6.81 -2.57 -15.01
N ILE A 222 6.14 -3.55 -15.55
CA ILE A 222 4.76 -3.93 -15.20
C ILE A 222 4.70 -5.17 -14.29
N GLU A 223 5.85 -5.84 -14.08
CA GLU A 223 6.09 -7.02 -13.25
C GLU A 223 7.60 -7.17 -12.96
N THR A 224 7.98 -8.12 -12.11
CA THR A 224 9.38 -8.50 -11.83
C THR A 224 9.68 -9.96 -12.19
N GLU A 225 8.69 -10.72 -12.58
CA GLU A 225 8.69 -12.17 -12.78
C GLU A 225 9.87 -12.69 -13.61
N LEU A 226 10.04 -12.18 -14.84
CA LEU A 226 11.02 -12.74 -15.77
C LEU A 226 12.47 -12.52 -15.30
N TYR A 227 12.75 -11.45 -14.57
CA TYR A 227 14.08 -11.22 -14.00
C TYR A 227 14.33 -12.14 -12.79
N LEU A 228 13.35 -12.33 -11.93
CA LEU A 228 13.48 -13.21 -10.77
C LEU A 228 13.66 -14.68 -11.19
N LYS A 229 12.98 -15.13 -12.25
CA LYS A 229 13.20 -16.46 -12.84
C LYS A 229 14.61 -16.63 -13.40
N ARG A 230 15.21 -15.59 -14.01
CA ARG A 230 16.62 -15.63 -14.44
C ARG A 230 17.58 -15.82 -13.26
N LEU A 231 17.24 -15.29 -12.08
CA LEU A 231 18.04 -15.53 -10.87
C LEU A 231 17.93 -16.99 -10.38
N ILE A 232 16.77 -17.61 -10.52
CA ILE A 232 16.59 -19.04 -10.25
C ILE A 232 17.43 -19.88 -11.22
N VAL A 233 17.43 -19.56 -12.52
CA VAL A 233 18.33 -20.18 -13.51
C VAL A 233 19.79 -19.99 -13.11
N GLY A 234 20.14 -18.82 -12.57
CA GLY A 234 21.48 -18.48 -12.10
C GLY A 234 21.92 -19.21 -10.82
N GLY A 235 21.02 -20.01 -10.21
CA GLY A 235 21.33 -20.86 -9.05
C GLY A 235 20.90 -20.30 -7.69
N PHE A 236 20.17 -19.18 -7.62
CA PHE A 236 19.49 -18.79 -6.38
C PHE A 236 18.27 -19.70 -6.18
N GLU A 237 18.18 -20.35 -5.02
CA GLU A 237 17.06 -21.27 -4.77
C GLU A 237 15.81 -20.57 -4.26
N LYS A 238 15.95 -19.42 -3.59
CA LYS A 238 14.84 -18.65 -3.02
C LYS A 238 15.14 -17.16 -3.14
N VAL A 239 14.33 -16.45 -3.91
CA VAL A 239 14.44 -14.99 -4.09
C VAL A 239 13.09 -14.33 -3.93
N TYR A 240 13.09 -13.08 -3.49
CA TYR A 240 11.90 -12.23 -3.54
C TYR A 240 12.29 -10.77 -3.80
N GLU A 241 11.35 -10.01 -4.33
CA GLU A 241 11.48 -8.57 -4.48
C GLU A 241 10.22 -7.87 -3.95
N VAL A 242 10.43 -6.82 -3.14
CA VAL A 242 9.39 -5.87 -2.77
C VAL A 242 9.54 -4.65 -3.65
N GLY A 243 8.77 -4.58 -4.74
CA GLY A 243 8.99 -3.62 -5.80
C GLY A 243 7.80 -2.72 -6.12
N ARG A 244 8.09 -1.52 -6.66
CA ARG A 244 7.12 -0.71 -7.37
C ARG A 244 6.88 -1.28 -8.75
N ILE A 245 5.59 -1.39 -9.08
CA ILE A 245 5.08 -1.81 -10.38
C ILE A 245 4.30 -0.64 -10.97
N PHE A 246 4.37 -0.50 -12.29
CA PHE A 246 3.81 0.63 -13.02
C PHE A 246 2.91 0.13 -14.14
N ARG A 247 1.61 0.48 -14.11
CA ARG A 247 0.64 0.12 -15.14
C ARG A 247 -0.10 1.36 -15.60
N ASN A 248 0.03 1.69 -16.89
CA ASN A 248 -0.61 2.86 -17.50
C ASN A 248 -2.07 2.58 -17.84
N GLU A 249 -2.87 2.38 -16.80
CA GLU A 249 -4.26 1.99 -16.86
C GLU A 249 -5.15 2.97 -16.08
N GLY A 250 -6.44 2.66 -15.97
CA GLY A 250 -7.39 3.48 -15.23
C GLY A 250 -7.09 3.56 -13.73
N MET A 251 -7.59 4.61 -13.10
CA MET A 251 -7.50 4.84 -11.66
C MET A 251 -8.89 4.75 -11.03
N ASP A 252 -9.03 3.86 -10.06
CA ASP A 252 -10.26 3.70 -9.29
C ASP A 252 -9.98 3.45 -7.79
N ILE A 253 -10.93 2.90 -7.07
CA ILE A 253 -10.79 2.56 -5.65
C ILE A 253 -9.85 1.35 -5.41
N LYS A 254 -9.62 0.51 -6.42
CA LYS A 254 -8.79 -0.70 -6.35
C LYS A 254 -7.45 -0.53 -7.06
N HIS A 255 -7.33 0.43 -8.00
CA HIS A 255 -6.19 0.57 -8.90
C HIS A 255 -5.56 1.96 -8.84
N ASN A 256 -4.24 1.99 -8.79
CA ASN A 256 -3.39 3.17 -8.91
C ASN A 256 -2.30 2.88 -9.94
N PRO A 257 -1.88 3.85 -10.79
CA PRO A 257 -0.91 3.60 -11.85
C PRO A 257 0.43 3.07 -11.38
N GLU A 258 0.80 3.33 -10.14
CA GLU A 258 1.92 2.72 -9.44
C GLU A 258 1.46 2.12 -8.13
N PHE A 259 1.94 0.93 -7.82
CA PHE A 259 1.58 0.19 -6.61
C PHE A 259 2.75 -0.68 -6.15
N THR A 260 2.66 -1.20 -4.93
CA THR A 260 3.69 -2.08 -4.38
C THR A 260 3.26 -3.54 -4.49
N SER A 261 4.11 -4.35 -5.11
CA SER A 261 3.95 -5.81 -5.20
C SER A 261 5.10 -6.52 -4.49
N VAL A 262 4.83 -7.73 -4.06
CA VAL A 262 5.86 -8.71 -3.71
C VAL A 262 5.75 -9.86 -4.70
N GLU A 263 6.86 -10.21 -5.30
CA GLU A 263 7.02 -11.43 -6.07
C GLU A 263 8.12 -12.28 -5.47
N LEU A 264 7.90 -13.58 -5.38
CA LEU A 264 8.84 -14.52 -4.81
C LEU A 264 8.86 -15.83 -5.59
N TYR A 265 10.05 -16.45 -5.66
CA TYR A 265 10.28 -17.70 -6.39
C TYR A 265 11.12 -18.64 -5.53
N GLN A 266 10.71 -19.91 -5.50
CA GLN A 266 11.41 -20.96 -4.77
C GLN A 266 11.58 -22.18 -5.66
N ALA A 267 12.83 -22.59 -5.86
CA ALA A 267 13.18 -23.83 -6.53
C ALA A 267 12.75 -25.06 -5.72
N TYR A 268 12.49 -26.15 -6.43
CA TYR A 268 12.14 -27.47 -5.88
C TYR A 268 10.84 -27.51 -5.06
N THR A 269 9.91 -26.65 -5.41
CA THR A 269 8.54 -26.65 -4.88
C THR A 269 7.53 -26.45 -6.02
N ASP A 270 6.28 -26.67 -5.71
CA ASP A 270 5.14 -26.53 -6.63
C ASP A 270 4.11 -25.51 -6.09
N TYR A 271 2.99 -25.38 -6.80
CA TYR A 271 1.91 -24.48 -6.41
C TYR A 271 1.25 -24.86 -5.07
N PHE A 272 1.24 -26.12 -4.65
CA PHE A 272 0.75 -26.50 -3.32
C PHE A 272 1.68 -25.97 -2.21
N GLY A 273 3.00 -26.05 -2.42
CA GLY A 273 3.96 -25.43 -1.51
C GLY A 273 3.79 -23.89 -1.42
N MET A 274 3.42 -23.25 -2.54
CA MET A 274 3.10 -21.80 -2.54
C MET A 274 1.78 -21.51 -1.83
N MET A 275 0.74 -22.38 -1.91
CA MET A 275 -0.49 -22.24 -1.14
C MET A 275 -0.22 -22.27 0.36
N ASP A 276 0.58 -23.24 0.82
CA ASP A 276 0.93 -23.35 2.24
C ASP A 276 1.74 -22.16 2.72
N LEU A 277 2.66 -21.66 1.89
CA LEU A 277 3.49 -20.49 2.22
C LEU A 277 2.66 -19.23 2.36
N ILE A 278 1.75 -18.94 1.41
CA ILE A 278 0.98 -17.69 1.46
C ILE A 278 -0.06 -17.71 2.59
N GLU A 279 -0.71 -18.84 2.83
CA GLU A 279 -1.65 -19.02 3.94
C GLU A 279 -0.94 -18.74 5.27
N ASP A 280 0.19 -19.39 5.55
CA ASP A 280 0.95 -19.22 6.79
C ASP A 280 1.54 -17.80 6.93
N MET A 281 2.01 -17.18 5.84
CA MET A 281 2.52 -15.82 5.84
C MET A 281 1.43 -14.81 6.22
N TYR A 282 0.25 -14.88 5.60
CA TYR A 282 -0.85 -13.96 5.87
C TYR A 282 -1.37 -14.09 7.29
N ILE A 283 -1.48 -15.33 7.80
CA ILE A 283 -1.87 -15.59 9.19
C ILE A 283 -0.84 -14.98 10.15
N THR A 284 0.44 -15.22 9.90
CA THR A 284 1.54 -14.71 10.73
C THR A 284 1.54 -13.19 10.79
N ILE A 285 1.41 -12.52 9.65
CA ILE A 285 1.36 -11.05 9.55
C ILE A 285 0.11 -10.52 10.27
N THR A 286 -1.05 -11.13 10.03
CA THR A 286 -2.31 -10.72 10.67
C THR A 286 -2.20 -10.78 12.18
N ARG A 287 -1.70 -11.88 12.74
CA ARG A 287 -1.48 -12.03 14.20
C ARG A 287 -0.58 -10.96 14.78
N LYS A 288 0.52 -10.65 14.11
CA LYS A 288 1.49 -9.65 14.58
C LYS A 288 0.98 -8.21 14.47
N VAL A 289 0.24 -7.88 13.43
CA VAL A 289 -0.22 -6.51 13.16
C VAL A 289 -1.57 -6.21 13.81
N CYS A 290 -2.48 -7.19 13.81
CA CYS A 290 -3.86 -7.03 14.29
C CYS A 290 -4.10 -7.69 15.68
N GLY A 291 -3.18 -8.53 16.16
CA GLY A 291 -3.26 -9.16 17.48
C GLY A 291 -4.09 -10.44 17.54
N GLY A 292 -4.53 -10.99 16.40
CA GLY A 292 -5.33 -12.22 16.34
C GLY A 292 -5.60 -12.66 14.91
N ASP A 293 -6.37 -13.74 14.75
CA ASP A 293 -6.74 -14.31 13.45
C ASP A 293 -7.99 -13.67 12.84
N ILE A 294 -8.80 -13.01 13.66
CA ILE A 294 -10.07 -12.41 13.23
C ILE A 294 -9.88 -10.91 13.06
N ILE A 295 -10.25 -10.41 11.89
CA ILE A 295 -10.26 -8.98 11.58
C ILE A 295 -11.69 -8.56 11.20
N ASN A 296 -12.00 -7.28 11.39
CA ASN A 296 -13.21 -6.68 10.83
C ASN A 296 -12.80 -5.85 9.61
N TYR A 297 -13.40 -6.15 8.47
CA TYR A 297 -13.18 -5.39 7.26
C TYR A 297 -14.52 -4.91 6.68
N GLN A 298 -14.72 -3.59 6.63
CA GLN A 298 -15.95 -2.95 6.16
C GLN A 298 -17.23 -3.51 6.82
N GLY A 299 -17.15 -3.75 8.14
CA GLY A 299 -18.24 -4.30 8.94
C GLY A 299 -18.43 -5.82 8.82
N THR A 300 -17.60 -6.52 8.06
CA THR A 300 -17.63 -7.96 7.89
C THR A 300 -16.49 -8.62 8.68
N GLU A 301 -16.81 -9.63 9.46
CA GLU A 301 -15.81 -10.45 10.14
C GLU A 301 -15.11 -11.39 9.15
N ILE A 302 -13.79 -11.31 9.08
CA ILE A 302 -12.94 -12.17 8.27
C ILE A 302 -12.05 -13.00 9.20
N ASN A 303 -12.15 -14.31 9.10
CA ASN A 303 -11.29 -15.23 9.82
C ASN A 303 -10.08 -15.58 8.95
N MET A 304 -8.92 -15.01 9.26
CA MET A 304 -7.66 -15.26 8.57
C MET A 304 -6.98 -16.56 9.00
N GLY A 305 -7.49 -17.24 10.04
CA GLY A 305 -6.91 -18.48 10.57
C GLY A 305 -7.01 -19.66 9.61
N SER A 306 -6.10 -20.63 9.80
CA SER A 306 -6.04 -21.87 9.02
C SER A 306 -7.13 -22.90 9.45
N PRO A 307 -7.58 -23.78 8.54
CA PRO A 307 -7.22 -23.83 7.11
C PRO A 307 -8.09 -22.90 6.26
N TRP A 308 -7.50 -22.32 5.20
CA TRP A 308 -8.27 -21.62 4.17
C TRP A 308 -9.03 -22.63 3.29
N LYS A 309 -10.21 -22.25 2.79
CA LYS A 309 -10.97 -23.07 1.83
C LYS A 309 -10.16 -23.18 0.54
N ARG A 310 -10.01 -24.40 0.01
CA ARG A 310 -9.34 -24.67 -1.28
C ARG A 310 -10.31 -25.42 -2.20
N MET A 311 -10.48 -24.95 -3.42
CA MET A 311 -11.31 -25.60 -4.41
C MET A 311 -10.79 -25.30 -5.82
N THR A 312 -11.02 -26.26 -6.76
CA THR A 312 -10.68 -26.01 -8.15
C THR A 312 -11.62 -24.98 -8.77
N MET A 313 -11.18 -24.29 -9.82
CA MET A 313 -12.04 -23.35 -10.55
C MET A 313 -13.31 -24.06 -11.09
N ALA A 314 -13.19 -25.28 -11.61
CA ALA A 314 -14.33 -26.05 -12.11
C ALA A 314 -15.33 -26.40 -10.98
N GLU A 315 -14.83 -26.79 -9.77
CA GLU A 315 -15.69 -27.03 -8.61
C GLU A 315 -16.38 -25.74 -8.15
N ALA A 316 -15.67 -24.63 -8.10
CA ALA A 316 -16.23 -23.34 -7.71
C ALA A 316 -17.34 -22.89 -8.67
N VAL A 317 -17.10 -22.93 -9.98
CA VAL A 317 -18.12 -22.58 -10.96
C VAL A 317 -19.34 -23.51 -10.84
N LYS A 318 -19.12 -24.82 -10.66
CA LYS A 318 -20.22 -25.78 -10.47
C LYS A 318 -21.01 -25.49 -9.18
N GLU A 319 -20.35 -25.19 -8.07
CA GLU A 319 -20.99 -24.90 -6.78
C GLU A 319 -21.89 -23.66 -6.86
N TYR A 320 -21.42 -22.59 -7.52
CA TYR A 320 -22.11 -21.30 -7.49
C TYR A 320 -23.02 -21.02 -8.69
N SER A 321 -22.78 -21.65 -9.87
CA SER A 321 -23.59 -21.44 -11.06
C SER A 321 -24.37 -22.68 -11.52
N GLY A 322 -23.98 -23.88 -11.05
CA GLY A 322 -24.50 -25.15 -11.54
C GLY A 322 -23.88 -25.62 -12.85
N ALA A 323 -23.02 -24.85 -13.49
CA ALA A 323 -22.35 -25.23 -14.75
C ALA A 323 -21.23 -26.24 -14.47
N ASP A 324 -21.26 -27.38 -15.09
CA ASP A 324 -20.27 -28.45 -14.91
C ASP A 324 -19.33 -28.52 -16.13
N TYR A 325 -18.09 -28.04 -15.95
CA TYR A 325 -17.06 -28.07 -16.99
C TYR A 325 -16.87 -29.42 -17.64
N TYR A 326 -16.94 -30.49 -16.85
CA TYR A 326 -16.70 -31.85 -17.33
C TYR A 326 -17.88 -32.44 -18.11
N SER A 327 -19.03 -31.78 -18.11
CA SER A 327 -20.18 -32.17 -18.92
C SER A 327 -20.12 -31.63 -20.36
N TRP A 328 -19.24 -30.62 -20.63
CA TRP A 328 -19.12 -30.05 -21.97
C TRP A 328 -18.19 -30.88 -22.85
N ALA A 329 -18.69 -31.33 -24.00
CA ALA A 329 -17.86 -32.06 -24.95
C ALA A 329 -16.86 -31.16 -25.67
N ASP A 330 -17.25 -29.92 -25.97
CA ASP A 330 -16.42 -28.95 -26.70
C ASP A 330 -16.72 -27.49 -26.30
N ALA A 331 -16.04 -26.53 -26.95
CA ALA A 331 -16.22 -25.12 -26.72
C ALA A 331 -17.61 -24.59 -27.11
N GLN A 332 -18.31 -25.24 -28.04
CA GLN A 332 -19.65 -24.85 -28.43
C GLN A 332 -20.63 -25.11 -27.26
N GLU A 333 -20.60 -26.33 -26.70
CA GLU A 333 -21.46 -26.67 -25.56
C GLU A 333 -21.16 -25.76 -24.33
N ALA A 334 -19.89 -25.39 -24.10
CA ALA A 334 -19.52 -24.45 -23.09
C ALA A 334 -20.18 -23.06 -23.31
N ARG A 335 -20.06 -22.51 -24.51
CA ARG A 335 -20.68 -21.22 -24.86
C ARG A 335 -22.22 -21.28 -24.80
N GLU A 336 -22.84 -22.37 -25.21
CA GLU A 336 -24.30 -22.58 -25.05
C GLU A 336 -24.70 -22.61 -23.57
N CYS A 337 -23.88 -23.22 -22.71
CA CYS A 337 -24.10 -23.21 -21.27
C CYS A 337 -24.02 -21.79 -20.70
N ALA A 338 -22.99 -21.02 -21.04
CA ALA A 338 -22.86 -19.63 -20.64
C ALA A 338 -24.04 -18.76 -21.08
N ALA A 339 -24.47 -18.91 -22.33
CA ALA A 339 -25.63 -18.21 -22.88
C ALA A 339 -26.93 -18.53 -22.11
N ARG A 340 -27.14 -19.80 -21.72
CA ARG A 340 -28.30 -20.20 -20.88
C ARG A 340 -28.26 -19.54 -19.50
N LEU A 341 -27.08 -19.26 -18.98
CA LEU A 341 -26.88 -18.60 -17.69
C LEU A 341 -26.85 -17.07 -17.81
N GLY A 342 -27.00 -16.53 -19.02
CA GLY A 342 -27.02 -15.10 -19.28
C GLY A 342 -25.66 -14.44 -19.36
N VAL A 343 -24.56 -15.19 -19.48
CA VAL A 343 -23.19 -14.69 -19.61
C VAL A 343 -22.85 -14.51 -21.08
N GLU A 344 -22.44 -13.31 -21.47
CA GLU A 344 -22.01 -13.02 -22.83
C GLU A 344 -20.60 -13.56 -23.07
N VAL A 345 -20.45 -14.36 -24.11
CA VAL A 345 -19.17 -14.96 -24.50
C VAL A 345 -18.97 -14.82 -26.02
N ASN A 346 -17.74 -14.60 -26.44
CA ASN A 346 -17.38 -14.46 -27.83
C ASN A 346 -17.30 -15.82 -28.54
N SER A 347 -17.46 -15.83 -29.86
CA SER A 347 -17.48 -17.05 -30.68
C SER A 347 -16.15 -17.80 -30.76
N ASP A 348 -15.05 -17.14 -30.45
CA ASP A 348 -13.67 -17.66 -30.42
C ASP A 348 -13.25 -18.23 -29.07
N MET A 349 -14.01 -17.96 -27.99
CA MET A 349 -13.72 -18.49 -26.65
C MET A 349 -13.73 -20.00 -26.60
N GLN A 350 -12.66 -20.56 -26.02
CA GLN A 350 -12.53 -22.00 -25.76
C GLN A 350 -13.19 -22.37 -24.43
N LYS A 351 -13.19 -23.64 -24.07
CA LYS A 351 -13.80 -24.13 -22.81
C LYS A 351 -13.24 -23.41 -21.57
N GLY A 352 -11.94 -23.21 -21.55
CA GLY A 352 -11.27 -22.55 -20.43
C GLY A 352 -11.64 -21.07 -20.32
N ASP A 353 -11.74 -20.36 -21.44
CA ASP A 353 -12.18 -18.96 -21.46
C ASP A 353 -13.60 -18.80 -20.93
N VAL A 354 -14.49 -19.71 -21.31
CA VAL A 354 -15.89 -19.75 -20.84
C VAL A 354 -15.96 -20.07 -19.36
N LEU A 355 -15.12 -21.00 -18.86
CA LEU A 355 -15.06 -21.32 -17.43
C LEU A 355 -14.63 -20.10 -16.63
N SER A 356 -13.64 -19.33 -17.13
CA SER A 356 -13.20 -18.07 -16.50
C SER A 356 -14.32 -17.03 -16.47
N ALA A 357 -15.02 -16.82 -17.58
CA ALA A 357 -16.14 -15.88 -17.65
C ALA A 357 -17.28 -16.23 -16.66
N LEU A 358 -17.57 -17.52 -16.50
CA LEU A 358 -18.54 -17.98 -15.50
C LEU A 358 -18.02 -17.80 -14.05
N PHE A 359 -16.73 -17.96 -13.84
CA PHE A 359 -16.10 -17.69 -12.54
C PHE A 359 -16.23 -16.22 -12.16
N ASP A 360 -15.89 -15.32 -13.06
CA ASP A 360 -15.97 -13.87 -12.84
C ASP A 360 -17.40 -13.42 -12.50
N GLU A 361 -18.40 -13.98 -13.18
CA GLU A 361 -19.81 -13.60 -13.01
C GLU A 361 -20.44 -14.19 -11.74
N PHE A 362 -20.14 -15.46 -11.41
CA PHE A 362 -20.91 -16.18 -10.37
C PHE A 362 -20.14 -16.45 -9.09
N VAL A 363 -18.81 -16.45 -9.11
CA VAL A 363 -17.98 -16.94 -8.02
C VAL A 363 -17.25 -15.83 -7.27
N GLU A 364 -16.53 -14.95 -7.97
CA GLU A 364 -15.61 -14.00 -7.35
C GLU A 364 -16.27 -13.19 -6.23
N ASP A 365 -17.44 -12.61 -6.48
CA ASP A 365 -18.21 -11.81 -5.52
C ASP A 365 -18.71 -12.58 -4.29
N LYS A 366 -18.63 -13.91 -4.30
CA LYS A 366 -19.07 -14.78 -3.19
C LYS A 366 -17.91 -15.17 -2.27
N LEU A 367 -16.68 -14.95 -2.67
CA LEU A 367 -15.48 -15.35 -1.93
C LEU A 367 -15.13 -14.34 -0.82
N ILE A 368 -15.93 -14.33 0.23
CA ILE A 368 -15.77 -13.37 1.35
C ILE A 368 -14.66 -13.82 2.31
N GLN A 369 -14.67 -15.08 2.75
CA GLN A 369 -13.63 -15.64 3.60
C GLN A 369 -12.41 -16.05 2.77
N PRO A 370 -11.20 -16.11 3.37
CA PRO A 370 -10.00 -16.51 2.64
C PRO A 370 -10.20 -17.84 1.90
N THR A 371 -10.09 -17.80 0.57
CA THR A 371 -10.34 -18.95 -0.29
C THR A 371 -9.30 -19.00 -1.40
N ILE A 372 -8.71 -20.18 -1.59
CA ILE A 372 -7.78 -20.48 -2.68
C ILE A 372 -8.56 -21.17 -3.79
N ILE A 373 -8.52 -20.60 -4.98
CA ILE A 373 -9.06 -21.20 -6.21
C ILE A 373 -7.89 -21.67 -7.04
N TYR A 374 -7.85 -22.94 -7.40
CA TYR A 374 -6.72 -23.53 -8.12
C TYR A 374 -7.17 -24.32 -9.36
N ASP A 375 -6.20 -24.80 -10.15
CA ASP A 375 -6.43 -25.45 -11.44
C ASP A 375 -7.13 -24.53 -12.44
N TYR A 376 -6.41 -23.48 -12.83
CA TYR A 376 -6.85 -22.53 -13.84
C TYR A 376 -6.69 -23.10 -15.25
N PRO A 377 -7.56 -22.74 -16.19
CA PRO A 377 -7.45 -23.18 -17.59
C PRO A 377 -6.14 -22.72 -18.23
N VAL A 378 -5.63 -23.54 -19.17
CA VAL A 378 -4.39 -23.26 -19.89
C VAL A 378 -4.50 -22.03 -20.79
N GLU A 379 -5.69 -21.74 -21.31
CA GLU A 379 -5.98 -20.62 -22.21
C GLU A 379 -5.62 -19.28 -21.58
N ILE A 380 -5.83 -19.16 -20.26
CA ILE A 380 -5.61 -17.91 -19.50
C ILE A 380 -4.36 -17.96 -18.62
N SER A 381 -3.49 -18.96 -18.80
CA SER A 381 -2.34 -19.20 -17.89
C SER A 381 -1.02 -19.39 -18.66
N PRO A 382 -0.49 -18.35 -19.35
CA PRO A 382 0.60 -18.50 -20.31
C PRO A 382 1.97 -18.82 -19.69
N LEU A 383 2.17 -18.58 -18.39
CA LEU A 383 3.45 -18.78 -17.70
C LEU A 383 3.43 -19.95 -16.71
N ALA A 384 2.25 -20.56 -16.51
CA ALA A 384 2.06 -21.66 -15.59
C ALA A 384 2.28 -23.04 -16.26
N LYS A 385 2.81 -23.97 -15.48
CA LYS A 385 3.01 -25.36 -15.92
C LYS A 385 1.68 -26.05 -16.10
N ARG A 386 1.53 -26.77 -17.21
CA ARG A 386 0.35 -27.60 -17.51
C ARG A 386 0.31 -28.82 -16.58
N LYS A 387 -0.88 -29.17 -16.11
CA LYS A 387 -1.08 -30.40 -15.32
C LYS A 387 -0.87 -31.64 -16.18
N LYS A 388 -0.15 -32.61 -15.64
CA LYS A 388 0.15 -33.85 -16.34
C LYS A 388 -1.11 -34.70 -16.59
N ASP A 389 -1.97 -34.79 -15.57
CA ASP A 389 -3.14 -35.68 -15.57
C ASP A 389 -4.43 -34.98 -16.06
N ALA A 390 -4.38 -33.64 -16.22
CA ALA A 390 -5.49 -32.84 -16.71
C ALA A 390 -4.95 -31.69 -17.58
N PRO A 391 -4.53 -31.96 -18.83
CA PRO A 391 -3.76 -30.99 -19.65
C PRO A 391 -4.55 -29.74 -20.08
N ASP A 392 -5.86 -29.70 -19.90
CA ASP A 392 -6.67 -28.48 -20.08
C ASP A 392 -6.46 -27.46 -18.95
N PHE A 393 -5.85 -27.87 -17.84
CA PHE A 393 -5.60 -27.06 -16.67
C PHE A 393 -4.10 -26.90 -16.41
N THR A 394 -3.79 -25.86 -15.65
CA THR A 394 -2.44 -25.54 -15.19
C THR A 394 -2.34 -25.66 -13.67
N GLU A 395 -1.13 -25.84 -13.18
CA GLU A 395 -0.78 -25.78 -11.77
C GLU A 395 -0.70 -24.32 -11.33
N ARG A 396 -1.85 -23.62 -11.33
CA ARG A 396 -2.02 -22.22 -10.99
C ARG A 396 -3.11 -22.06 -9.94
N PHE A 397 -2.95 -21.11 -9.05
CA PHE A 397 -4.00 -20.65 -8.15
C PHE A 397 -4.00 -19.14 -7.99
N GLU A 398 -5.18 -18.64 -7.65
CA GLU A 398 -5.37 -17.30 -7.09
C GLU A 398 -6.03 -17.45 -5.72
N TYR A 399 -5.87 -16.48 -4.85
CA TYR A 399 -6.56 -16.48 -3.58
C TYR A 399 -7.32 -15.18 -3.37
N PHE A 400 -8.49 -15.32 -2.78
CA PHE A 400 -9.48 -14.29 -2.64
C PHE A 400 -9.81 -14.04 -1.19
N ILE A 401 -9.96 -12.77 -0.82
CA ILE A 401 -10.46 -12.34 0.49
C ILE A 401 -11.37 -11.14 0.25
N TYR A 402 -12.59 -11.20 0.78
CA TYR A 402 -13.58 -10.15 0.63
C TYR A 402 -13.87 -9.80 -0.84
N ALA A 403 -14.15 -10.82 -1.64
CA ALA A 403 -14.44 -10.68 -3.08
C ALA A 403 -13.35 -9.90 -3.85
N ARG A 404 -12.09 -10.11 -3.47
CA ARG A 404 -10.93 -9.49 -4.15
C ARG A 404 -9.84 -10.52 -4.31
N GLU A 405 -9.32 -10.62 -5.50
CA GLU A 405 -8.05 -11.30 -5.74
C GLU A 405 -6.95 -10.61 -4.95
N MET A 406 -6.24 -11.36 -4.13
CA MET A 406 -5.13 -10.87 -3.31
C MET A 406 -3.78 -11.16 -3.94
N GLY A 407 -3.68 -12.23 -4.70
CA GLY A 407 -2.47 -12.62 -5.40
C GLY A 407 -2.66 -13.87 -6.26
N ASN A 408 -1.63 -14.17 -7.03
CA ASN A 408 -1.58 -15.20 -8.04
C ASN A 408 -0.27 -16.00 -7.92
N ALA A 409 -0.34 -17.31 -8.12
CA ALA A 409 0.81 -18.19 -8.01
C ALA A 409 0.67 -19.44 -8.87
N PHE A 410 1.80 -20.03 -9.25
CA PHE A 410 1.80 -21.24 -10.03
C PHE A 410 3.12 -22.02 -9.90
N SER A 411 3.06 -23.30 -10.33
CA SER A 411 4.28 -23.99 -10.69
C SER A 411 4.75 -23.42 -12.03
N GLU A 412 6.01 -22.95 -12.06
CA GLU A 412 6.55 -22.21 -13.18
C GLU A 412 6.72 -23.11 -14.42
N LEU A 413 6.31 -22.59 -15.58
CA LEU A 413 6.64 -23.25 -16.85
C LEU A 413 8.16 -23.10 -17.07
N ASN A 414 8.84 -24.25 -17.07
CA ASN A 414 10.30 -24.32 -17.23
C ASN A 414 10.72 -25.09 -18.51
N ASP A 415 9.77 -25.42 -19.39
CA ASP A 415 10.04 -25.95 -20.72
C ASP A 415 10.21 -24.79 -21.72
N PRO A 416 11.44 -24.56 -22.24
CA PRO A 416 11.71 -23.44 -23.16
C PRO A 416 10.94 -23.55 -24.48
N ILE A 417 10.63 -24.77 -24.92
CA ILE A 417 9.93 -25.00 -26.20
C ILE A 417 8.45 -24.63 -26.05
N ASP A 418 7.80 -25.10 -25.00
CA ASP A 418 6.42 -24.72 -24.71
C ASP A 418 6.30 -23.20 -24.43
N GLN A 419 7.24 -22.64 -23.64
CA GLN A 419 7.25 -21.21 -23.32
C GLN A 419 7.37 -20.34 -24.58
N ARG A 420 8.28 -20.70 -25.50
CA ARG A 420 8.41 -20.01 -26.79
C ARG A 420 7.09 -20.02 -27.56
N GLY A 421 6.48 -21.19 -27.69
CA GLY A 421 5.21 -21.32 -28.44
C GLY A 421 4.08 -20.49 -27.82
N ARG A 422 4.04 -20.32 -26.50
CA ARG A 422 3.05 -19.46 -25.82
C ARG A 422 3.34 -17.99 -26.05
N PHE A 423 4.61 -17.57 -25.98
CA PHE A 423 5.00 -16.19 -26.27
C PHE A 423 4.71 -15.79 -27.71
N GLU A 424 5.00 -16.67 -28.68
CA GLU A 424 4.68 -16.41 -30.08
C GLU A 424 3.17 -16.20 -30.32
N LYS A 425 2.31 -16.97 -29.63
CA LYS A 425 0.86 -16.78 -29.67
C LYS A 425 0.44 -15.44 -29.06
N GLN A 426 1.02 -15.05 -27.92
CA GLN A 426 0.73 -13.76 -27.30
C GLN A 426 1.18 -12.59 -28.17
N VAL A 427 2.38 -12.67 -28.76
CA VAL A 427 2.90 -11.67 -29.70
C VAL A 427 2.01 -11.56 -30.93
N ALA A 428 1.57 -12.67 -31.50
CA ALA A 428 0.66 -12.68 -32.64
C ALA A 428 -0.69 -12.02 -32.30
N ALA A 429 -1.25 -12.28 -31.12
CA ALA A 429 -2.49 -11.66 -30.67
C ALA A 429 -2.33 -10.14 -30.45
N LYS A 430 -1.25 -9.66 -29.81
CA LYS A 430 -0.96 -8.24 -29.65
C LYS A 430 -0.77 -7.53 -30.98
N ARG A 431 -0.01 -8.11 -31.91
CA ARG A 431 0.21 -7.54 -33.26
C ARG A 431 -1.10 -7.45 -34.08
N ALA A 432 -2.02 -8.41 -33.89
CA ALA A 432 -3.33 -8.35 -34.52
C ALA A 432 -4.18 -7.15 -34.03
N LEU A 433 -3.91 -6.67 -32.82
CA LEU A 433 -4.51 -5.46 -32.23
C LEU A 433 -3.75 -4.17 -32.59
N GLY A 434 -2.66 -4.27 -33.38
CA GLY A 434 -1.84 -3.14 -33.79
C GLY A 434 -0.80 -2.71 -32.75
N GLU A 435 -0.55 -3.53 -31.73
CA GLU A 435 0.47 -3.28 -30.71
C GLU A 435 1.83 -3.80 -31.19
N ASN A 436 2.90 -3.11 -30.75
CA ASN A 436 4.26 -3.56 -31.04
C ASN A 436 4.67 -4.54 -29.92
N ALA A 437 4.87 -5.81 -30.28
CA ALA A 437 5.25 -6.84 -29.32
C ALA A 437 6.32 -7.78 -29.92
N GLU A 438 7.28 -8.15 -29.09
CA GLU A 438 8.37 -9.07 -29.45
C GLU A 438 8.51 -10.17 -28.39
N VAL A 439 9.10 -11.30 -28.78
CA VAL A 439 9.44 -12.39 -27.85
C VAL A 439 10.70 -11.96 -27.07
N ASP A 440 10.70 -12.20 -25.74
CA ASP A 440 11.91 -12.05 -24.94
C ASP A 440 12.85 -13.25 -25.21
N GLU A 441 13.71 -13.09 -26.22
CA GLU A 441 14.67 -14.12 -26.61
C GLU A 441 15.71 -14.39 -25.54
N ASP A 442 16.06 -13.42 -24.72
CA ASP A 442 17.00 -13.59 -23.62
C ASP A 442 16.38 -14.45 -22.50
N PHE A 443 15.10 -14.27 -22.21
CA PHE A 443 14.42 -15.14 -21.24
C PHE A 443 14.29 -16.58 -21.75
N ILE A 444 13.96 -16.78 -23.02
CA ILE A 444 13.94 -18.12 -23.63
C ILE A 444 15.32 -18.76 -23.54
N THR A 445 16.36 -18.03 -23.89
CA THR A 445 17.76 -18.49 -23.76
C THR A 445 18.11 -18.85 -22.30
N ALA A 446 17.65 -18.05 -21.34
CA ALA A 446 17.85 -18.39 -19.92
C ALA A 446 17.19 -19.74 -19.56
N LEU A 447 15.96 -19.98 -20.00
CA LEU A 447 15.28 -21.26 -19.78
C LEU A 447 16.02 -22.45 -20.46
N GLU A 448 16.66 -22.23 -21.61
CA GLU A 448 17.46 -23.23 -22.31
C GLU A 448 18.72 -23.68 -21.54
N TYR A 449 19.24 -22.79 -20.65
CA TYR A 449 20.27 -23.17 -19.68
C TYR A 449 19.75 -24.08 -18.56
N GLY A 450 18.46 -24.17 -18.39
CA GLY A 450 17.76 -25.02 -17.43
C GLY A 450 17.29 -24.28 -16.20
N MET A 451 15.98 -24.21 -16.02
CA MET A 451 15.35 -23.75 -14.78
C MET A 451 14.85 -24.97 -14.00
N PRO A 452 15.20 -25.13 -12.71
CA PRO A 452 14.68 -26.23 -11.90
C PRO A 452 13.16 -26.12 -11.73
N PRO A 453 12.45 -27.19 -11.32
CA PRO A 453 11.06 -27.08 -10.87
C PRO A 453 10.95 -25.96 -9.83
N THR A 454 10.07 -25.02 -10.05
CA THR A 454 10.00 -23.78 -9.27
C THR A 454 8.54 -23.41 -9.01
N GLY A 455 8.20 -23.03 -7.79
CA GLY A 455 6.96 -22.34 -7.46
C GLY A 455 7.20 -20.84 -7.40
N GLY A 456 6.29 -20.06 -8.00
CA GLY A 456 6.29 -18.61 -7.96
C GLY A 456 4.99 -18.06 -7.40
N LEU A 457 5.06 -16.89 -6.76
CA LEU A 457 3.91 -16.22 -6.15
C LEU A 457 4.09 -14.71 -6.25
N GLY A 458 3.03 -14.02 -6.68
CA GLY A 458 2.94 -12.57 -6.66
C GLY A 458 1.70 -12.07 -5.91
N PHE A 459 1.85 -11.01 -5.10
CA PHE A 459 0.71 -10.39 -4.44
C PHE A 459 0.87 -8.87 -4.24
N GLY A 460 -0.28 -8.18 -4.23
CA GLY A 460 -0.33 -6.74 -4.01
C GLY A 460 -0.25 -6.38 -2.53
N VAL A 461 0.83 -5.68 -2.12
CA VAL A 461 0.98 -5.19 -0.75
C VAL A 461 -0.12 -4.21 -0.38
N ASP A 462 -0.50 -3.34 -1.31
CA ASP A 462 -1.54 -2.33 -1.06
C ASP A 462 -2.88 -2.98 -0.70
N ARG A 463 -3.26 -4.07 -1.37
CA ARG A 463 -4.48 -4.85 -1.06
C ARG A 463 -4.42 -5.47 0.35
N LEU A 464 -3.28 -6.04 0.74
CA LEU A 464 -3.08 -6.56 2.09
C LEU A 464 -3.16 -5.46 3.15
N VAL A 465 -2.56 -4.30 2.88
CA VAL A 465 -2.64 -3.15 3.80
C VAL A 465 -4.08 -2.64 3.91
N MET A 466 -4.82 -2.54 2.80
CA MET A 466 -6.25 -2.17 2.82
C MET A 466 -7.05 -3.10 3.74
N LEU A 467 -6.85 -4.40 3.60
CA LEU A 467 -7.51 -5.44 4.40
C LEU A 467 -7.20 -5.31 5.89
N LEU A 468 -5.91 -5.25 6.25
CA LEU A 468 -5.47 -5.25 7.66
C LEU A 468 -5.62 -3.89 8.38
N THR A 469 -5.96 -2.83 7.65
CA THR A 469 -6.19 -1.48 8.20
C THR A 469 -7.61 -0.99 8.02
N ASP A 470 -8.52 -1.84 7.56
CA ASP A 470 -9.93 -1.53 7.29
C ASP A 470 -10.13 -0.32 6.36
N ASN A 471 -9.31 -0.22 5.32
CA ASN A 471 -9.41 0.84 4.32
C ASN A 471 -10.01 0.30 3.01
N TYR A 472 -11.05 0.95 2.52
CA TYR A 472 -11.78 0.50 1.32
C TYR A 472 -11.05 0.88 0.02
N SER A 473 -10.39 2.03 -0.01
CA SER A 473 -9.73 2.56 -1.20
C SER A 473 -8.22 2.44 -1.13
N ILE A 474 -7.58 2.07 -2.25
CA ILE A 474 -6.11 2.05 -2.38
C ILE A 474 -5.49 3.42 -2.08
N ARG A 475 -6.22 4.53 -2.32
CA ARG A 475 -5.76 5.89 -2.02
C ARG A 475 -5.61 6.16 -0.53
N ASP A 476 -6.35 5.44 0.31
CA ASP A 476 -6.25 5.57 1.77
C ASP A 476 -4.94 4.98 2.31
N VAL A 477 -4.38 3.99 1.62
CA VAL A 477 -3.15 3.29 2.03
C VAL A 477 -1.89 3.76 1.28
N LEU A 478 -2.04 4.71 0.37
CA LEU A 478 -0.93 5.41 -0.30
C LEU A 478 -0.76 6.80 0.30
N LEU A 479 0.47 7.17 0.66
CA LEU A 479 0.76 8.51 1.21
C LEU A 479 0.38 9.60 0.20
N PHE A 480 0.81 9.45 -1.04
CA PHE A 480 0.55 10.38 -2.13
C PHE A 480 0.03 9.61 -3.35
N PRO A 481 -1.28 9.30 -3.40
CA PRO A 481 -1.88 8.64 -4.55
C PRO A 481 -1.86 9.55 -5.77
N THR A 482 -1.84 8.96 -6.96
CA THR A 482 -2.00 9.71 -8.21
C THR A 482 -3.42 10.29 -8.26
N MET A 483 -3.52 11.60 -8.52
CA MET A 483 -4.79 12.33 -8.58
C MET A 483 -4.95 12.96 -9.97
N LYS A 484 -6.20 13.02 -10.44
CA LYS A 484 -6.51 13.81 -11.65
C LYS A 484 -6.11 15.27 -11.43
N PRO A 485 -5.51 15.96 -12.42
CA PRO A 485 -5.32 17.41 -12.34
C PRO A 485 -6.61 18.11 -11.98
N LEU A 486 -6.53 19.18 -11.15
CA LEU A 486 -7.66 20.07 -10.97
C LEU A 486 -7.84 20.83 -12.29
N ASP A 487 -9.04 20.88 -12.80
CA ASP A 487 -9.36 21.75 -13.92
C ASP A 487 -8.97 23.19 -13.55
N LYS A 488 -8.14 23.80 -14.39
CA LYS A 488 -7.64 25.17 -14.19
C LYS A 488 -8.71 26.18 -14.52
#